data_2689bbd2beef22d3b787801ea8739966
#
_entry.id   2689bbd2beef22d3b787801ea8739966
#
_cell.length_a   1.000
_cell.length_b   1.000
_cell.length_c   1.000
_cell.angle_alpha   90.00
_cell.angle_beta   90.00
_cell.angle_gamma   90.00
#
_symmetry.space_group_name_H-M   'P 1'
#
loop_
_entity.id
_entity.type
_entity.pdbx_description
1 polymer ?
#
loop_
_entity_poly.entity_id
_entity_poly.type
_entity_poly.pdbx_seq_one_letter_code
_entity_poly.pdbx_strand_id
1 'polypeptide(L)'
;MVSSRRKPARIPRACGGPAPGGTSARSSRSAPLTVLPEDPTHFDVDEWGRSERVRSLARRLYDPAYRGWFRAEWEGIDKIPATGGALLVGNHAGAIPSDAAVIMHGVETELGRPVYGLADYFFRGLPFVGTLWSRAGGVPARPDNAYRLLHDHQQLALVFPEGEKGPSKPYAQRYQLQRFGRGGFVEIAMCAGVPVVPIAVVGSEETMPLLWQIPQLARLLRVPYFPVTANMVLLGPLGMAVPFPAKFLLRVLDPVTFDVKPGQERYPRSTVLEESERVRESIQRALRDMLRLRRSVWFG
;
A
#
# COMPACT_ATOMS: atom_id res chain seq x y z
N MET A 1 -21.87 -27.78 -17.12
CA MET A 1 -20.85 -27.78 -16.04
C MET A 1 -21.26 -26.73 -15.01
N VAL A 2 -21.76 -27.16 -13.85
CA VAL A 2 -22.31 -26.28 -12.81
C VAL A 2 -21.15 -25.74 -11.99
N SER A 3 -20.86 -24.45 -12.11
CA SER A 3 -19.87 -23.74 -11.28
C SER A 3 -20.38 -23.69 -9.84
N SER A 4 -19.77 -24.48 -8.97
CA SER A 4 -20.00 -24.46 -7.53
C SER A 4 -19.48 -23.15 -6.97
N ARG A 5 -20.36 -22.19 -6.71
CA ARG A 5 -20.05 -20.99 -5.89
C ARG A 5 -19.69 -21.45 -4.48
N ARG A 6 -18.40 -21.48 -4.16
CA ARG A 6 -17.94 -21.68 -2.79
C ARG A 6 -18.48 -20.54 -1.92
N LYS A 7 -19.18 -20.88 -0.84
CA LYS A 7 -19.56 -19.89 0.20
C LYS A 7 -18.26 -19.23 0.70
N PRO A 8 -18.23 -17.89 0.87
CA PRO A 8 -17.06 -17.23 1.43
C PRO A 8 -16.75 -17.83 2.81
N ALA A 9 -15.48 -18.17 3.02
CA ALA A 9 -15.01 -18.68 4.30
C ALA A 9 -15.22 -17.57 5.38
N ARG A 10 -15.64 -17.99 6.59
CA ARG A 10 -15.73 -17.04 7.72
C ARG A 10 -14.34 -16.51 8.03
N ILE A 11 -14.17 -15.19 7.98
CA ILE A 11 -12.92 -14.51 8.34
C ILE A 11 -12.70 -14.71 9.84
N PRO A 12 -11.55 -15.26 10.29
CA PRO A 12 -11.24 -15.41 11.70
C PRO A 12 -11.18 -14.07 12.44
N ARG A 13 -11.39 -14.03 13.75
CA ARG A 13 -11.33 -12.79 14.55
C ARG A 13 -10.01 -12.04 14.45
N ALA A 14 -8.90 -12.76 14.42
CA ALA A 14 -7.57 -12.19 14.23
C ALA A 14 -7.43 -11.46 12.86
N CYS A 15 -8.22 -11.89 11.88
CA CYS A 15 -8.26 -11.30 10.53
C CYS A 15 -9.36 -10.24 10.36
N GLY A 16 -9.96 -9.75 11.46
CA GLY A 16 -10.99 -8.71 11.41
C GLY A 16 -12.43 -9.22 11.30
N GLY A 17 -12.68 -10.51 11.52
CA GLY A 17 -14.03 -11.07 11.52
C GLY A 17 -14.93 -10.46 12.60
N PRO A 18 -16.27 -10.31 12.36
CA PRO A 18 -17.19 -9.72 13.31
C PRO A 18 -17.26 -10.56 14.60
N ALA A 19 -17.37 -9.88 15.76
CA ALA A 19 -17.65 -10.52 17.04
C ALA A 19 -18.95 -11.34 16.94
N PRO A 20 -19.08 -12.52 17.58
CA PRO A 20 -20.33 -13.25 17.63
C PRO A 20 -21.37 -12.39 18.36
N GLY A 21 -22.24 -11.77 17.56
CA GLY A 21 -23.36 -10.99 18.09
C GLY A 21 -24.37 -11.90 18.76
N GLY A 22 -24.85 -11.45 19.92
CA GLY A 22 -25.97 -12.07 20.60
C GLY A 22 -27.20 -12.09 19.69
N THR A 23 -27.86 -13.24 19.68
CA THR A 23 -29.09 -13.51 18.94
C THR A 23 -30.21 -12.56 19.32
N SER A 24 -30.61 -11.67 18.40
CA SER A 24 -31.94 -11.13 18.36
C SER A 24 -32.53 -11.48 16.99
N ALA A 25 -33.30 -12.55 16.97
CA ALA A 25 -34.08 -12.95 15.82
C ALA A 25 -35.18 -11.91 15.54
N ARG A 26 -34.98 -11.05 14.56
CA ARG A 26 -36.08 -10.40 13.83
C ARG A 26 -36.11 -10.99 12.42
N SER A 27 -37.12 -11.84 12.22
CA SER A 27 -37.55 -12.31 10.92
C SER A 27 -38.02 -11.12 10.10
N SER A 28 -37.16 -10.61 9.21
CA SER A 28 -37.59 -9.77 8.10
C SER A 28 -37.66 -10.65 6.85
N ARG A 29 -38.86 -10.84 6.34
CA ARG A 29 -39.13 -11.46 5.03
C ARG A 29 -38.31 -10.67 3.99
N SER A 30 -37.28 -11.31 3.47
CA SER A 30 -36.53 -10.78 2.32
C SER A 30 -37.42 -10.87 1.08
N ALA A 31 -37.77 -9.72 0.54
CA ALA A 31 -38.30 -9.64 -0.83
C ALA A 31 -37.29 -10.26 -1.81
N PRO A 32 -37.76 -10.94 -2.88
CA PRO A 32 -36.83 -11.48 -3.86
C PRO A 32 -35.99 -10.34 -4.45
N LEU A 33 -34.67 -10.46 -4.36
CA LEU A 33 -33.73 -9.56 -5.04
C LEU A 33 -34.00 -9.69 -6.54
N THR A 34 -34.66 -8.68 -7.11
CA THR A 34 -34.75 -8.52 -8.57
C THR A 34 -33.31 -8.39 -9.06
N VAL A 35 -32.84 -9.40 -9.77
CA VAL A 35 -31.56 -9.34 -10.48
C VAL A 35 -31.75 -8.29 -11.56
N LEU A 36 -31.21 -7.09 -11.31
CA LEU A 36 -31.15 -6.07 -12.36
C LEU A 36 -30.29 -6.62 -13.50
N PRO A 37 -30.66 -6.34 -14.77
CA PRO A 37 -29.84 -6.73 -15.91
C PRO A 37 -28.43 -6.23 -15.70
N GLU A 38 -27.43 -7.07 -15.89
CA GLU A 38 -26.01 -6.69 -15.84
C GLU A 38 -25.80 -5.57 -16.87
N ASP A 39 -25.52 -4.36 -16.42
CA ASP A 39 -25.21 -3.23 -17.29
C ASP A 39 -23.86 -3.52 -17.99
N PRO A 40 -23.84 -3.65 -19.33
CA PRO A 40 -22.62 -3.98 -20.05
C PRO A 40 -21.50 -2.92 -19.91
N THR A 41 -21.78 -1.78 -19.29
CA THR A 41 -20.79 -0.73 -19.03
C THR A 41 -19.94 -0.95 -17.77
N HIS A 42 -20.26 -1.97 -16.95
CA HIS A 42 -19.57 -2.24 -15.67
C HIS A 42 -18.44 -3.26 -15.74
N PHE A 43 -18.17 -3.86 -16.89
CA PHE A 43 -17.19 -4.97 -17.04
C PHE A 43 -15.71 -4.59 -16.88
N ASP A 44 -15.38 -3.31 -16.71
CA ASP A 44 -13.99 -2.85 -16.56
C ASP A 44 -13.56 -2.62 -15.11
N VAL A 45 -14.47 -2.81 -14.16
CA VAL A 45 -14.23 -2.48 -12.75
C VAL A 45 -14.37 -3.73 -11.90
N ASP A 46 -13.30 -4.07 -11.17
CA ASP A 46 -13.36 -5.17 -10.22
C ASP A 46 -14.16 -4.80 -8.95
N GLU A 47 -14.35 -5.78 -8.05
CA GLU A 47 -15.09 -5.58 -6.80
C GLU A 47 -14.46 -4.54 -5.86
N TRP A 48 -13.18 -4.22 -6.04
CA TRP A 48 -12.45 -3.21 -5.28
C TRP A 48 -12.55 -1.81 -5.89
N GLY A 49 -13.11 -1.72 -7.09
CA GLY A 49 -13.25 -0.48 -7.85
C GLY A 49 -12.09 -0.19 -8.80
N ARG A 50 -11.11 -1.10 -8.93
CA ARG A 50 -10.00 -0.95 -9.87
C ARG A 50 -10.49 -1.13 -11.30
N SER A 51 -10.11 -0.22 -12.18
CA SER A 51 -10.45 -0.23 -13.62
C SER A 51 -9.21 -0.47 -14.45
N GLU A 52 -9.24 -1.48 -15.30
CA GLU A 52 -8.09 -1.77 -16.16
C GLU A 52 -7.87 -0.69 -17.21
N ARG A 53 -8.92 -0.05 -17.72
CA ARG A 53 -8.83 1.09 -18.64
C ARG A 53 -8.11 2.27 -17.97
N VAL A 54 -8.53 2.62 -16.74
CA VAL A 54 -7.88 3.69 -15.98
C VAL A 54 -6.42 3.34 -15.67
N ARG A 55 -6.15 2.08 -15.30
CA ARG A 55 -4.78 1.61 -15.04
C ARG A 55 -3.91 1.64 -16.29
N SER A 56 -4.42 1.18 -17.44
CA SER A 56 -3.66 1.20 -18.69
C SER A 56 -3.35 2.63 -19.13
N LEU A 57 -4.31 3.56 -19.00
CA LEU A 57 -4.07 4.97 -19.26
C LEU A 57 -3.05 5.56 -18.25
N ALA A 58 -3.23 5.28 -16.96
CA ALA A 58 -2.31 5.73 -15.92
C ALA A 58 -0.88 5.22 -16.16
N ARG A 59 -0.71 3.94 -16.56
CA ARG A 59 0.61 3.40 -16.94
C ARG A 59 1.24 4.20 -18.08
N ARG A 60 0.50 4.47 -19.14
CA ARG A 60 1.03 5.25 -20.29
C ARG A 60 1.43 6.67 -19.89
N LEU A 61 0.62 7.33 -19.08
CA LEU A 61 0.88 8.70 -18.63
C LEU A 61 2.00 8.79 -17.58
N TYR A 62 2.14 7.78 -16.75
CA TYR A 62 3.13 7.76 -15.66
C TYR A 62 4.49 7.19 -16.09
N ASP A 63 4.54 6.37 -17.15
CA ASP A 63 5.78 5.74 -17.62
C ASP A 63 6.90 6.75 -17.92
N PRO A 64 6.67 7.91 -18.57
CA PRO A 64 7.69 8.93 -18.72
C PRO A 64 8.24 9.48 -17.40
N ALA A 65 7.38 9.63 -16.40
CA ALA A 65 7.80 10.04 -15.06
C ALA A 65 8.62 8.93 -14.37
N TYR A 66 8.17 7.70 -14.45
CA TYR A 66 8.84 6.54 -13.87
C TYR A 66 10.23 6.31 -14.49
N ARG A 67 10.33 6.27 -15.83
CA ARG A 67 11.59 5.96 -16.55
C ARG A 67 12.49 7.18 -16.72
N GLY A 68 11.92 8.35 -16.98
CA GLY A 68 12.68 9.57 -17.31
C GLY A 68 12.91 10.48 -16.10
N TRP A 69 11.86 10.81 -15.36
CA TRP A 69 11.94 11.74 -14.23
C TRP A 69 12.55 11.11 -12.98
N PHE A 70 12.01 9.96 -12.55
CA PHE A 70 12.48 9.23 -11.38
C PHE A 70 13.57 8.20 -11.70
N ARG A 71 13.68 7.77 -12.95
CA ARG A 71 14.69 6.79 -13.42
C ARG A 71 14.77 5.60 -12.47
N ALA A 72 13.57 5.03 -12.15
CA ALA A 72 13.42 3.97 -11.17
C ALA A 72 14.17 2.70 -11.58
N GLU A 73 14.98 2.18 -10.68
CA GLU A 73 15.75 0.94 -10.87
C GLU A 73 15.40 -0.05 -9.77
N TRP A 74 15.25 -1.31 -10.17
CA TRP A 74 14.91 -2.42 -9.29
C TRP A 74 16.08 -3.38 -9.12
N GLU A 75 16.24 -3.85 -7.89
CA GLU A 75 17.10 -4.94 -7.54
C GLU A 75 16.25 -6.04 -6.89
N GLY A 76 16.32 -7.29 -7.42
CA GLY A 76 15.61 -8.44 -6.89
C GLY A 76 14.09 -8.42 -7.07
N ILE A 77 13.56 -7.76 -8.09
CA ILE A 77 12.12 -7.71 -8.35
C ILE A 77 11.52 -9.10 -8.61
N ASP A 78 12.32 -10.03 -9.10
CA ASP A 78 12.02 -11.46 -9.30
C ASP A 78 11.68 -12.20 -7.99
N LYS A 79 12.02 -11.65 -6.82
CA LYS A 79 11.63 -12.19 -5.52
C LYS A 79 10.16 -11.97 -5.19
N ILE A 80 9.46 -11.10 -5.90
CA ILE A 80 8.00 -10.96 -5.79
C ILE A 80 7.37 -12.18 -6.44
N PRO A 81 6.52 -12.96 -5.73
CA PRO A 81 5.93 -14.17 -6.27
C PRO A 81 5.19 -13.93 -7.59
N ALA A 82 5.46 -14.74 -8.61
CA ALA A 82 4.79 -14.64 -9.91
C ALA A 82 3.31 -15.01 -9.83
N THR A 83 2.92 -15.82 -8.86
CA THR A 83 1.53 -16.27 -8.62
C THR A 83 1.22 -16.28 -7.12
N GLY A 84 -0.05 -16.35 -6.78
CA GLY A 84 -0.48 -16.36 -5.38
C GLY A 84 -0.49 -14.97 -4.71
N GLY A 85 -1.05 -14.90 -3.51
CA GLY A 85 -1.09 -13.69 -2.71
C GLY A 85 0.26 -13.38 -2.08
N ALA A 86 0.62 -12.09 -1.96
CA ALA A 86 1.76 -11.65 -1.17
C ALA A 86 1.54 -10.22 -0.67
N LEU A 87 2.03 -9.92 0.53
CA LEU A 87 1.95 -8.59 1.11
C LEU A 87 3.29 -7.86 0.91
N LEU A 88 3.30 -6.90 0.01
CA LEU A 88 4.43 -6.01 -0.22
C LEU A 88 4.48 -4.97 0.89
N VAL A 89 5.63 -4.81 1.53
CA VAL A 89 5.83 -3.90 2.68
C VAL A 89 6.99 -2.97 2.39
N GLY A 90 6.70 -1.67 2.25
CA GLY A 90 7.72 -0.65 1.98
C GLY A 90 7.89 0.36 3.11
N ASN A 91 9.02 1.10 3.08
CA ASN A 91 9.15 2.34 3.81
C ASN A 91 8.36 3.45 3.12
N HIS A 92 7.78 4.35 3.91
CA HIS A 92 6.93 5.45 3.42
C HIS A 92 7.60 6.79 3.62
N ALA A 93 7.75 7.56 2.56
CA ALA A 93 8.58 8.74 2.60
C ALA A 93 8.21 9.83 1.59
N GLY A 94 8.68 11.06 1.86
CA GLY A 94 8.31 12.23 1.08
C GLY A 94 6.96 12.82 1.53
N ALA A 95 6.88 14.13 1.66
CA ALA A 95 5.70 14.81 2.22
C ALA A 95 4.40 14.58 1.44
N ILE A 96 4.50 14.35 0.13
CA ILE A 96 3.46 13.80 -0.75
C ILE A 96 4.09 12.56 -1.40
N PRO A 97 3.77 11.35 -0.91
CA PRO A 97 4.55 10.17 -1.25
C PRO A 97 4.39 9.75 -2.71
N SER A 98 5.51 9.62 -3.41
CA SER A 98 5.56 9.05 -4.77
C SER A 98 5.87 7.55 -4.79
N ASP A 99 6.27 6.99 -3.64
CA ASP A 99 6.73 5.60 -3.49
C ASP A 99 5.65 4.57 -3.86
N ALA A 100 4.40 4.77 -3.42
CA ALA A 100 3.30 3.88 -3.76
C ALA A 100 3.08 3.81 -5.29
N ALA A 101 3.07 4.97 -5.95
CA ALA A 101 2.90 5.03 -7.41
C ALA A 101 4.06 4.36 -8.14
N VAL A 102 5.30 4.59 -7.70
CA VAL A 102 6.51 3.98 -8.28
C VAL A 102 6.51 2.46 -8.10
N ILE A 103 6.18 1.96 -6.89
CA ILE A 103 6.12 0.52 -6.62
C ILE A 103 5.02 -0.15 -7.45
N MET A 104 3.79 0.37 -7.39
CA MET A 104 2.65 -0.21 -8.11
C MET A 104 2.88 -0.21 -9.62
N HIS A 105 3.40 0.90 -10.18
CA HIS A 105 3.71 1.00 -11.59
C HIS A 105 4.82 0.03 -11.99
N GLY A 106 5.91 -0.02 -11.22
CA GLY A 106 7.05 -0.88 -11.52
C GLY A 106 6.68 -2.36 -11.50
N VAL A 107 5.99 -2.83 -10.45
CA VAL A 107 5.56 -4.23 -10.36
C VAL A 107 4.60 -4.60 -11.50
N GLU A 108 3.64 -3.74 -11.82
CA GLU A 108 2.72 -4.00 -12.94
C GLU A 108 3.44 -3.98 -14.30
N THR A 109 4.45 -3.13 -14.48
CA THR A 109 5.17 -3.01 -15.77
C THR A 109 6.18 -4.14 -15.95
N GLU A 110 6.91 -4.50 -14.91
CA GLU A 110 8.00 -5.49 -14.99
C GLU A 110 7.48 -6.94 -14.82
N LEU A 111 6.45 -7.16 -13.99
CA LEU A 111 5.93 -8.50 -13.69
C LEU A 111 4.54 -8.77 -14.28
N GLY A 112 3.87 -7.76 -14.83
CA GLY A 112 2.50 -7.90 -15.33
C GLY A 112 1.47 -8.20 -14.25
N ARG A 113 1.80 -8.04 -12.95
CA ARG A 113 0.91 -8.37 -11.83
C ARG A 113 0.24 -7.14 -11.25
N PRO A 114 -1.10 -7.13 -11.11
CA PRO A 114 -1.81 -6.07 -10.41
C PRO A 114 -1.35 -5.94 -8.94
N VAL A 115 -1.19 -4.70 -8.47
CA VAL A 115 -0.92 -4.40 -7.07
C VAL A 115 -2.03 -3.52 -6.53
N TYR A 116 -2.55 -3.87 -5.35
CA TYR A 116 -3.58 -3.09 -4.64
C TYR A 116 -2.95 -2.34 -3.47
N GLY A 117 -3.05 -1.01 -3.50
CA GLY A 117 -2.52 -0.17 -2.42
C GLY A 117 -3.49 -0.10 -1.24
N LEU A 118 -3.06 -0.57 -0.06
CA LEU A 118 -3.84 -0.45 1.17
C LEU A 118 -3.58 0.92 1.80
N ALA A 119 -4.60 1.78 1.82
CA ALA A 119 -4.49 3.12 2.38
C ALA A 119 -5.61 3.47 3.35
N ASP A 120 -5.36 4.46 4.19
CA ASP A 120 -6.34 4.98 5.14
C ASP A 120 -7.58 5.55 4.42
N TYR A 121 -8.70 5.60 5.13
CA TYR A 121 -9.98 6.15 4.67
C TYR A 121 -9.91 7.62 4.23
N PHE A 122 -8.90 8.36 4.67
CA PHE A 122 -8.71 9.77 4.32
C PHE A 122 -8.77 10.01 2.81
N PHE A 123 -8.07 9.20 2.01
CA PHE A 123 -8.05 9.34 0.55
C PHE A 123 -9.41 9.14 -0.11
N ARG A 124 -10.26 8.29 0.47
CA ARG A 124 -11.61 8.02 -0.06
C ARG A 124 -12.55 9.21 0.13
N GLY A 125 -12.35 10.01 1.17
CA GLY A 125 -13.17 11.18 1.48
C GLY A 125 -12.91 12.40 0.58
N LEU A 126 -11.82 12.39 -0.18
CA LEU A 126 -11.48 13.50 -1.06
C LEU A 126 -12.22 13.38 -2.41
N PRO A 127 -12.98 14.41 -2.83
CA PRO A 127 -13.65 14.42 -4.13
C PRO A 127 -12.63 14.19 -5.26
N PHE A 128 -13.01 13.45 -6.29
CA PHE A 128 -12.18 13.06 -7.44
C PHE A 128 -10.95 12.20 -7.07
N VAL A 129 -10.17 12.56 -6.03
CA VAL A 129 -8.99 11.81 -5.59
C VAL A 129 -9.36 10.41 -5.12
N GLY A 130 -10.44 10.28 -4.33
CA GLY A 130 -10.91 8.98 -3.84
C GLY A 130 -11.35 8.06 -4.97
N THR A 131 -12.05 8.59 -5.97
CA THR A 131 -12.46 7.82 -7.15
C THR A 131 -11.25 7.39 -7.96
N LEU A 132 -10.33 8.33 -8.28
CA LEU A 132 -9.11 8.02 -9.02
C LEU A 132 -8.25 7.00 -8.28
N TRP A 133 -8.13 7.13 -6.95
CA TRP A 133 -7.42 6.19 -6.10
C TRP A 133 -8.01 4.78 -6.18
N SER A 134 -9.34 4.62 -6.05
CA SER A 134 -9.99 3.31 -6.19
C SER A 134 -9.82 2.75 -7.60
N ARG A 135 -9.99 3.56 -8.65
CA ARG A 135 -9.78 3.15 -10.05
C ARG A 135 -8.33 2.74 -10.34
N ALA A 136 -7.39 3.31 -9.60
CA ALA A 136 -5.97 2.94 -9.68
C ALA A 136 -5.60 1.69 -8.87
N GLY A 137 -6.53 1.07 -8.14
CA GLY A 137 -6.26 -0.11 -7.32
C GLY A 137 -6.07 0.21 -5.83
N GLY A 138 -6.50 1.39 -5.38
CA GLY A 138 -6.50 1.74 -3.97
C GLY A 138 -7.66 1.08 -3.22
N VAL A 139 -7.35 0.43 -2.11
CA VAL A 139 -8.30 -0.29 -1.25
C VAL A 139 -8.19 0.23 0.17
N PRO A 140 -9.33 0.44 0.88
CA PRO A 140 -9.27 0.82 2.28
C PRO A 140 -8.51 -0.20 3.13
N ALA A 141 -7.56 0.26 3.94
CA ALA A 141 -6.71 -0.56 4.80
C ALA A 141 -7.49 -1.15 5.99
N ARG A 142 -8.43 -2.05 5.69
CA ARG A 142 -9.19 -2.83 6.67
C ARG A 142 -8.69 -4.28 6.67
N PRO A 143 -8.62 -4.94 7.84
CA PRO A 143 -8.20 -6.33 7.92
C PRO A 143 -8.98 -7.26 6.97
N ASP A 144 -10.31 -7.10 6.89
CA ASP A 144 -11.17 -7.91 6.02
C ASP A 144 -10.81 -7.75 4.53
N ASN A 145 -10.56 -6.51 4.09
CA ASN A 145 -10.20 -6.23 2.71
C ASN A 145 -8.83 -6.82 2.38
N ALA A 146 -7.85 -6.63 3.28
CA ALA A 146 -6.51 -7.17 3.10
C ALA A 146 -6.52 -8.70 3.07
N TYR A 147 -7.26 -9.35 3.98
CA TYR A 147 -7.42 -10.79 3.99
C TYR A 147 -8.01 -11.31 2.67
N ARG A 148 -9.13 -10.73 2.21
CA ARG A 148 -9.77 -11.14 0.97
C ARG A 148 -8.85 -10.96 -0.25
N LEU A 149 -8.17 -9.83 -0.36
CA LEU A 149 -7.19 -9.60 -1.44
C LEU A 149 -6.10 -10.67 -1.46
N LEU A 150 -5.52 -10.95 -0.31
CA LEU A 150 -4.38 -11.85 -0.17
C LEU A 150 -4.78 -13.33 -0.27
N HIS A 151 -5.82 -13.73 0.47
CA HIS A 151 -6.23 -15.12 0.59
C HIS A 151 -7.22 -15.55 -0.49
N ASP A 152 -8.34 -14.81 -0.66
CA ASP A 152 -9.43 -15.24 -1.54
C ASP A 152 -9.12 -14.96 -3.01
N HIS A 153 -8.53 -13.79 -3.29
CA HIS A 153 -8.22 -13.33 -4.65
C HIS A 153 -6.77 -13.56 -5.07
N GLN A 154 -5.90 -13.99 -4.15
CA GLN A 154 -4.48 -14.30 -4.42
C GLN A 154 -3.74 -13.13 -5.11
N GLN A 155 -4.06 -11.88 -4.70
CA GLN A 155 -3.49 -10.67 -5.28
C GLN A 155 -2.29 -10.16 -4.47
N LEU A 156 -1.51 -9.27 -5.08
CA LEU A 156 -0.50 -8.49 -4.38
C LEU A 156 -1.15 -7.30 -3.70
N ALA A 157 -0.89 -7.13 -2.41
CA ALA A 157 -1.30 -5.94 -1.66
C ALA A 157 -0.06 -5.18 -1.18
N LEU A 158 -0.06 -3.84 -1.30
CA LEU A 158 1.01 -2.97 -0.84
C LEU A 158 0.56 -2.22 0.41
N VAL A 159 1.40 -2.23 1.44
CA VAL A 159 1.18 -1.48 2.67
C VAL A 159 2.45 -0.80 3.15
N PHE A 160 2.28 0.35 3.79
CA PHE A 160 3.35 1.09 4.45
C PHE A 160 3.06 1.13 5.96
N PRO A 161 3.69 0.26 6.76
CA PRO A 161 3.35 0.14 8.18
C PRO A 161 3.74 1.34 9.06
N GLU A 162 4.56 2.25 8.55
CA GLU A 162 4.83 3.54 9.20
C GLU A 162 3.57 4.43 9.25
N GLY A 163 2.63 4.21 8.31
CA GLY A 163 1.46 5.05 8.13
C GLY A 163 1.84 6.51 7.88
N GLU A 164 1.04 7.46 8.36
CA GLU A 164 1.29 8.89 8.21
C GLU A 164 2.59 9.40 8.84
N LYS A 165 3.18 8.64 9.79
CA LYS A 165 4.43 9.01 10.45
C LYS A 165 5.64 8.95 9.52
N GLY A 166 5.59 8.10 8.49
CA GLY A 166 6.62 8.03 7.48
C GLY A 166 6.73 9.34 6.68
N PRO A 167 5.70 9.73 5.92
CA PRO A 167 5.71 10.95 5.11
C PRO A 167 5.78 12.24 5.93
N SER A 168 5.28 12.23 7.18
CA SER A 168 5.27 13.40 8.04
C SER A 168 6.57 13.67 8.79
N LYS A 169 7.59 12.82 8.66
CA LYS A 169 8.88 13.04 9.31
C LYS A 169 9.70 14.13 8.60
N PRO A 170 10.41 14.99 9.35
CA PRO A 170 11.28 16.01 8.77
C PRO A 170 12.40 15.40 7.92
N TYR A 171 12.82 16.08 6.86
CA TYR A 171 13.90 15.63 5.96
C TYR A 171 15.23 15.36 6.69
N ALA A 172 15.49 16.03 7.81
CA ALA A 172 16.65 15.72 8.65
C ALA A 172 16.67 14.29 9.21
N GLN A 173 15.48 13.67 9.32
CA GLN A 173 15.30 12.28 9.77
C GLN A 173 15.08 11.31 8.62
N ARG A 174 15.41 11.71 7.39
CA ARG A 174 15.23 10.84 6.22
C ARG A 174 15.93 9.49 6.41
N TYR A 175 15.32 8.45 5.82
CA TYR A 175 15.80 7.07 5.87
C TYR A 175 15.91 6.45 7.27
N GLN A 176 15.35 7.10 8.28
CA GLN A 176 15.14 6.52 9.60
C GLN A 176 13.70 6.04 9.69
N LEU A 177 13.51 4.73 9.68
CA LEU A 177 12.17 4.15 9.74
C LEU A 177 11.50 4.43 11.07
N GLN A 178 10.27 4.86 11.01
CA GLN A 178 9.40 4.96 12.15
C GLN A 178 8.94 3.56 12.58
N ARG A 179 8.35 3.44 13.77
CA ARG A 179 7.82 2.17 14.25
C ARG A 179 6.71 1.67 13.34
N PHE A 180 6.74 0.37 13.00
CA PHE A 180 5.72 -0.31 12.18
C PHE A 180 4.46 -0.64 12.99
N GLY A 181 3.77 0.40 13.46
CA GLY A 181 2.50 0.29 14.14
C GLY A 181 2.48 -0.76 15.27
N ARG A 182 1.46 -1.62 15.25
CA ARG A 182 1.26 -2.71 16.21
C ARG A 182 1.45 -4.10 15.59
N GLY A 183 2.04 -4.19 14.41
CA GLY A 183 2.26 -5.45 13.70
C GLY A 183 1.04 -6.00 12.96
N GLY A 184 -0.03 -5.22 12.77
CA GLY A 184 -1.26 -5.71 12.13
C GLY A 184 -1.05 -6.24 10.71
N PHE A 185 -0.06 -5.74 9.97
CA PHE A 185 0.28 -6.25 8.65
C PHE A 185 0.85 -7.68 8.71
N VAL A 186 1.63 -8.01 9.74
CA VAL A 186 2.14 -9.37 9.99
C VAL A 186 0.98 -10.30 10.33
N GLU A 187 0.11 -9.86 11.25
CA GLU A 187 -1.05 -10.65 11.67
C GLU A 187 -1.95 -11.01 10.48
N ILE A 188 -2.20 -10.05 9.57
CA ILE A 188 -2.96 -10.29 8.34
C ILE A 188 -2.25 -11.27 7.41
N ALA A 189 -0.94 -11.16 7.22
CA ALA A 189 -0.16 -12.07 6.39
C ALA A 189 -0.16 -13.51 6.96
N MET A 190 0.00 -13.65 8.26
CA MET A 190 -0.14 -14.93 8.99
C MET A 190 -1.54 -15.53 8.82
N CYS A 191 -2.58 -14.72 8.98
CA CYS A 191 -3.97 -15.12 8.78
C CYS A 191 -4.22 -15.63 7.36
N ALA A 192 -3.76 -14.88 6.38
CA ALA A 192 -3.95 -15.20 4.97
C ALA A 192 -3.03 -16.34 4.49
N GLY A 193 -2.01 -16.71 5.27
CA GLY A 193 -1.04 -17.73 4.88
C GLY A 193 -0.16 -17.31 3.71
N VAL A 194 0.16 -16.02 3.60
CA VAL A 194 0.96 -15.46 2.50
C VAL A 194 2.28 -14.87 3.00
N PRO A 195 3.32 -14.82 2.17
CA PRO A 195 4.57 -14.17 2.54
C PRO A 195 4.43 -12.65 2.63
N VAL A 196 5.24 -12.04 3.49
CA VAL A 196 5.56 -10.62 3.47
C VAL A 196 6.80 -10.42 2.62
N VAL A 197 6.73 -9.53 1.62
CA VAL A 197 7.85 -9.18 0.75
C VAL A 197 8.30 -7.76 1.09
N PRO A 198 9.42 -7.58 1.83
CA PRO A 198 9.91 -6.26 2.18
C PRO A 198 10.55 -5.57 0.98
N ILE A 199 10.31 -4.26 0.83
CA ILE A 199 10.87 -3.43 -0.24
C ILE A 199 11.52 -2.20 0.39
N ALA A 200 12.80 -2.01 0.17
CA ALA A 200 13.52 -0.81 0.55
C ALA A 200 13.49 0.19 -0.61
N VAL A 201 13.05 1.42 -0.33
CA VAL A 201 12.89 2.49 -1.33
C VAL A 201 13.78 3.67 -0.96
N VAL A 202 14.73 3.99 -1.83
CA VAL A 202 15.60 5.17 -1.76
C VAL A 202 15.20 6.12 -2.90
N GLY A 203 15.15 7.42 -2.61
CA GLY A 203 14.76 8.46 -3.59
C GLY A 203 13.46 9.18 -3.22
N SER A 204 12.50 8.52 -2.59
CA SER A 204 11.21 9.12 -2.24
C SER A 204 11.34 10.32 -1.28
N GLU A 205 12.27 10.25 -0.32
CA GLU A 205 12.53 11.35 0.64
C GLU A 205 12.94 12.65 -0.06
N GLU A 206 13.68 12.53 -1.15
CA GLU A 206 14.21 13.68 -1.89
C GLU A 206 13.26 14.24 -2.95
N THR A 207 12.18 13.52 -3.27
CA THR A 207 11.17 14.06 -4.21
C THR A 207 10.38 15.20 -3.62
N MET A 208 10.05 15.11 -2.32
CA MET A 208 9.27 16.08 -1.57
C MET A 208 9.84 16.25 -0.15
N PRO A 209 11.03 16.88 0.00
CA PRO A 209 11.67 17.06 1.30
C PRO A 209 10.79 17.90 2.23
N LEU A 210 10.32 17.30 3.33
CA LEU A 210 9.57 18.01 4.37
C LEU A 210 10.49 18.85 5.22
N LEU A 211 10.35 20.16 5.20
CA LEU A 211 11.13 21.10 6.01
C LEU A 211 10.47 21.28 7.38
N TRP A 212 9.17 21.62 7.39
CA TRP A 212 8.35 21.73 8.61
C TRP A 212 6.87 21.50 8.30
N GLN A 213 6.05 21.57 9.34
CA GLN A 213 4.59 21.40 9.24
C GLN A 213 3.88 22.60 9.84
N ILE A 214 2.68 22.90 9.34
CA ILE A 214 1.80 23.94 9.89
C ILE A 214 0.56 23.27 10.52
N PRO A 215 0.59 22.97 11.84
CA PRO A 215 -0.50 22.24 12.51
C PRO A 215 -1.85 22.98 12.49
N GLN A 216 -1.82 24.32 12.49
CA GLN A 216 -3.03 25.16 12.44
C GLN A 216 -3.74 24.99 11.11
N LEU A 217 -2.98 24.98 10.01
CA LEU A 217 -3.52 24.79 8.67
C LEU A 217 -3.99 23.35 8.44
N ALA A 218 -3.28 22.38 8.98
CA ALA A 218 -3.71 20.97 8.96
C ALA A 218 -5.09 20.80 9.62
N ARG A 219 -5.29 21.39 10.80
CA ARG A 219 -6.58 21.36 11.52
C ARG A 219 -7.69 22.07 10.74
N LEU A 220 -7.41 23.23 10.16
CA LEU A 220 -8.36 23.99 9.36
C LEU A 220 -8.84 23.20 8.13
N LEU A 221 -7.89 22.57 7.43
CA LEU A 221 -8.15 21.79 6.22
C LEU A 221 -8.60 20.33 6.48
N ARG A 222 -8.62 19.93 7.77
CA ARG A 222 -8.95 18.55 8.20
C ARG A 222 -8.08 17.48 7.51
N VAL A 223 -6.79 17.79 7.32
CA VAL A 223 -5.79 16.85 6.81
C VAL A 223 -4.89 16.36 7.95
N PRO A 224 -4.28 15.17 7.84
CA PRO A 224 -3.41 14.63 8.89
C PRO A 224 -2.25 15.57 9.24
N TYR A 225 -1.65 16.19 8.26
CA TYR A 225 -0.61 17.21 8.39
C TYR A 225 -0.63 18.14 7.18
N PHE A 226 -0.14 19.37 7.35
CA PHE A 226 0.07 20.29 6.23
C PHE A 226 1.58 20.53 6.07
N PRO A 227 2.17 19.95 5.00
CA PRO A 227 3.62 20.02 4.81
C PRO A 227 4.05 21.37 4.22
N VAL A 228 5.20 21.85 4.66
CA VAL A 228 5.98 22.85 3.93
C VAL A 228 7.23 22.18 3.43
N THR A 229 7.28 22.01 2.11
CA THR A 229 8.34 21.26 1.42
C THR A 229 9.35 22.21 0.77
N ALA A 230 10.55 21.70 0.48
CA ALA A 230 11.53 22.45 -0.30
C ALA A 230 10.98 22.86 -1.69
N ASN A 231 10.15 22.00 -2.29
CA ASN A 231 9.47 22.28 -3.57
C ASN A 231 8.56 23.52 -3.44
N MET A 232 7.81 23.64 -2.35
CA MET A 232 6.94 24.80 -2.11
C MET A 232 7.75 26.08 -1.90
N VAL A 233 8.89 26.00 -1.24
CA VAL A 233 9.78 27.16 -1.04
C VAL A 233 10.32 27.66 -2.37
N LEU A 234 10.65 26.76 -3.32
CA LEU A 234 11.22 27.11 -4.61
C LEU A 234 10.16 27.49 -5.66
N LEU A 235 9.01 26.80 -5.67
CA LEU A 235 7.99 26.91 -6.73
C LEU A 235 6.65 27.46 -6.24
N GLY A 236 6.60 27.95 -4.97
CA GLY A 236 5.35 28.36 -4.35
C GLY A 236 4.36 27.20 -4.23
N PRO A 237 3.03 27.47 -4.24
CA PRO A 237 2.00 26.42 -4.12
C PRO A 237 2.10 25.33 -5.19
N LEU A 238 2.59 25.63 -6.38
CA LEU A 238 2.81 24.64 -7.45
C LEU A 238 3.81 23.55 -7.05
N GLY A 239 4.70 23.83 -6.12
CA GLY A 239 5.64 22.85 -5.58
C GLY A 239 4.98 21.65 -4.90
N MET A 240 3.70 21.73 -4.51
CA MET A 240 2.95 20.57 -4.01
C MET A 240 2.66 19.54 -5.10
N ALA A 241 2.59 19.95 -6.35
CA ALA A 241 2.27 19.07 -7.48
C ALA A 241 3.51 18.59 -8.25
N VAL A 242 4.68 19.21 -8.05
CA VAL A 242 5.90 18.93 -8.82
C VAL A 242 6.97 18.31 -7.91
N PRO A 243 7.10 16.97 -7.91
CA PRO A 243 8.18 16.29 -7.18
C PRO A 243 9.54 16.60 -7.84
N PHE A 244 10.62 16.64 -7.05
CA PHE A 244 11.96 16.74 -7.61
C PHE A 244 12.36 15.44 -8.35
N PRO A 245 13.25 15.52 -9.36
CA PRO A 245 13.67 14.39 -10.18
C PRO A 245 14.72 13.51 -9.47
N ALA A 246 14.46 13.14 -8.23
CA ALA A 246 15.34 12.22 -7.51
C ALA A 246 15.25 10.81 -8.10
N LYS A 247 16.41 10.14 -8.24
CA LYS A 247 16.45 8.77 -8.73
C LYS A 247 15.90 7.81 -7.69
N PHE A 248 14.97 6.95 -8.09
CA PHE A 248 14.45 5.88 -7.25
C PHE A 248 15.31 4.62 -7.40
N LEU A 249 15.76 4.11 -6.28
CA LEU A 249 16.37 2.80 -6.17
C LEU A 249 15.46 1.94 -5.28
N LEU A 250 15.00 0.80 -5.81
CA LEU A 250 14.11 -0.11 -5.11
C LEU A 250 14.80 -1.48 -4.97
N ARG A 251 14.90 -1.98 -3.75
CA ARG A 251 15.44 -3.31 -3.49
C ARG A 251 14.38 -4.18 -2.85
N VAL A 252 14.05 -5.28 -3.52
CA VAL A 252 13.17 -6.31 -2.98
C VAL A 252 14.02 -7.27 -2.15
N LEU A 253 13.65 -7.47 -0.90
CA LEU A 253 14.32 -8.36 0.01
C LEU A 253 13.69 -9.75 -0.05
N ASP A 254 14.34 -10.72 0.59
CA ASP A 254 13.85 -12.10 0.62
C ASP A 254 12.48 -12.15 1.31
N PRO A 255 11.50 -12.87 0.72
CA PRO A 255 10.18 -13.02 1.30
C PRO A 255 10.25 -13.64 2.70
N VAL A 256 9.53 -13.05 3.62
CA VAL A 256 9.38 -13.54 5.00
C VAL A 256 8.15 -14.40 5.08
N THR A 257 8.33 -15.69 5.34
CA THR A 257 7.24 -16.64 5.63
C THR A 257 7.17 -16.89 7.13
N PHE A 258 5.98 -17.25 7.60
CA PHE A 258 5.74 -17.46 9.03
C PHE A 258 5.43 -18.94 9.30
N ASP A 259 6.15 -19.52 10.23
CA ASP A 259 5.90 -20.90 10.68
C ASP A 259 4.74 -20.94 11.70
N VAL A 260 3.55 -20.56 11.22
CA VAL A 260 2.33 -20.57 12.01
C VAL A 260 1.17 -21.11 11.18
N LYS A 261 0.21 -21.75 11.81
CA LYS A 261 -1.00 -22.22 11.14
C LYS A 261 -1.83 -21.02 10.68
N PRO A 262 -2.15 -20.89 9.37
CA PRO A 262 -3.01 -19.82 8.88
C PRO A 262 -4.43 -19.87 9.47
N GLY A 263 -5.12 -18.73 9.50
CA GLY A 263 -6.53 -18.64 9.91
C GLY A 263 -6.79 -18.89 11.40
N GLN A 264 -5.81 -18.71 12.28
CA GLN A 264 -6.01 -18.81 13.72
C GLN A 264 -6.86 -17.64 14.25
N GLU A 265 -7.63 -17.87 15.32
CA GLU A 265 -8.42 -16.80 15.96
C GLU A 265 -7.53 -15.70 16.57
N ARG A 266 -6.33 -16.06 17.02
CA ARG A 266 -5.33 -15.12 17.58
C ARG A 266 -3.92 -15.66 17.38
N TYR A 267 -2.99 -14.75 17.16
CA TYR A 267 -1.56 -15.01 17.19
C TYR A 267 -0.96 -14.39 18.46
N PRO A 268 0.08 -15.01 19.06
CA PRO A 268 0.76 -14.42 20.21
C PRO A 268 1.30 -13.03 19.85
N ARG A 269 0.95 -12.04 20.67
CA ARG A 269 1.33 -10.65 20.39
C ARG A 269 2.84 -10.44 20.35
N SER A 270 3.60 -11.21 21.16
CA SER A 270 5.07 -11.22 21.13
C SER A 270 5.58 -11.60 19.75
N THR A 271 5.10 -12.72 19.20
CA THR A 271 5.47 -13.21 17.86
C THR A 271 5.15 -12.19 16.76
N VAL A 272 3.93 -11.62 16.80
CA VAL A 272 3.53 -10.59 15.81
C VAL A 272 4.44 -9.36 15.87
N LEU A 273 4.81 -8.91 17.08
CA LEU A 273 5.68 -7.74 17.24
C LEU A 273 7.14 -8.06 16.86
N GLU A 274 7.63 -9.24 17.18
CA GLU A 274 8.97 -9.70 16.84
C GLU A 274 9.14 -9.79 15.31
N GLU A 275 8.21 -10.43 14.63
CA GLU A 275 8.22 -10.52 13.16
C GLU A 275 8.05 -9.14 12.49
N SER A 276 7.23 -8.27 13.06
CA SER A 276 7.10 -6.88 12.57
C SER A 276 8.41 -6.11 12.69
N GLU A 277 9.11 -6.26 13.80
CA GLU A 277 10.40 -5.62 14.01
C GLU A 277 11.47 -6.22 13.10
N ARG A 278 11.50 -7.54 12.91
CA ARG A 278 12.38 -8.23 11.96
C ARG A 278 12.25 -7.67 10.54
N VAL A 279 11.00 -7.49 10.06
CA VAL A 279 10.74 -6.88 8.76
C VAL A 279 11.23 -5.42 8.72
N ARG A 280 10.93 -4.62 9.75
CA ARG A 280 11.39 -3.23 9.85
C ARG A 280 12.91 -3.12 9.81
N GLU A 281 13.60 -3.94 10.59
CA GLU A 281 15.07 -3.96 10.64
C GLU A 281 15.71 -4.41 9.32
N SER A 282 15.08 -5.36 8.62
CA SER A 282 15.57 -5.81 7.31
C SER A 282 15.52 -4.66 6.30
N ILE A 283 14.43 -3.91 6.23
CA ILE A 283 14.31 -2.71 5.37
C ILE A 283 15.31 -1.64 5.83
N GLN A 284 15.42 -1.38 7.14
CA GLN A 284 16.36 -0.37 7.65
C GLN A 284 17.83 -0.69 7.31
N ARG A 285 18.21 -1.95 7.36
CA ARG A 285 19.57 -2.39 6.94
C ARG A 285 19.77 -2.17 5.45
N ALA A 286 18.81 -2.62 4.63
CA ALA A 286 18.88 -2.44 3.18
C ALA A 286 18.97 -0.95 2.79
N LEU A 287 18.20 -0.06 3.42
CA LEU A 287 18.29 1.38 3.20
C LEU A 287 19.69 1.92 3.48
N ARG A 288 20.33 1.51 4.61
CA ARG A 288 21.69 1.94 4.94
C ARG A 288 22.72 1.47 3.90
N ASP A 289 22.57 0.23 3.43
CA ASP A 289 23.49 -0.35 2.43
C ASP A 289 23.31 0.33 1.07
N MET A 290 22.07 0.56 0.64
CA MET A 290 21.76 1.28 -0.61
C MET A 290 22.31 2.72 -0.57
N LEU A 291 22.16 3.41 0.57
CA LEU A 291 22.66 4.77 0.73
C LEU A 291 24.19 4.86 0.72
N ARG A 292 24.89 3.84 1.21
CA ARG A 292 26.36 3.78 1.14
C ARG A 292 26.87 3.61 -0.30
N LEU A 293 26.10 2.91 -1.13
CA LEU A 293 26.45 2.67 -2.54
C LEU A 293 26.02 3.81 -3.45
N ARG A 294 25.03 4.59 -3.03
CA ARG A 294 24.46 5.71 -3.79
C ARG A 294 25.47 6.85 -3.91
N ARG A 295 25.86 7.17 -5.13
CA ARG A 295 26.81 8.26 -5.42
C ARG A 295 26.15 9.62 -5.54
N SER A 296 24.91 9.66 -5.99
CA SER A 296 24.17 10.90 -6.28
C SER A 296 22.68 10.74 -5.97
N VAL A 297 22.06 11.81 -5.48
CA VAL A 297 20.60 11.90 -5.29
C VAL A 297 19.88 11.86 -6.65
N TRP A 298 20.52 12.44 -7.66
CA TRP A 298 19.92 12.66 -8.96
C TRP A 298 20.22 11.53 -9.95
N PHE A 299 21.41 10.94 -9.87
CA PHE A 299 21.88 9.97 -10.87
C PHE A 299 22.07 8.55 -10.31
N GLY A 300 22.05 8.35 -9.00
CA GLY A 300 22.22 7.06 -8.33
C GLY A 300 23.61 6.79 -7.81
#